data_3f2964723d06aec4e2820935f5a73c75
#
_entry.id   3f2964723d06aec4e2820935f5a73c75
#
_cell.length_a   1.000
_cell.length_b   1.000
_cell.length_c   1.000
_cell.angle_alpha   90.00
_cell.angle_beta   90.00
_cell.angle_gamma   90.00
#
_symmetry.space_group_name_H-M   'P 1'
#
loop_
_entity.id
_entity.type
_entity.pdbx_description
1 polymer ?
#
loop_
_entity_poly.entity_id
_entity_poly.type
_entity_poly.pdbx_seq_one_letter_code
_entity_poly.pdbx_strand_id
1 'polypeptide(L)'
;MKNNTINKKEIEKFTKIAEEWWNPHGKFKPLHKFNPIRISYIKESIVNVFKLKQKVKPLEKIKILDIGCGGGLLSEPMSRLGAEVTGIDASGKNIEIAKYHARKNNLNVKYFCASPERLNTTLKFDVILNMEIVE
;
A
#
# COMPACT_ATOMS: atom_id res chain seq x y z
N MET A 1 -21.95 -23.78 -13.22
CA MET A 1 -20.76 -23.71 -12.80
C MET A 1 -19.80 -23.90 -13.81
N LYS A 2 -19.81 -23.24 -14.71
CA LYS A 2 -19.14 -23.27 -15.82
C LYS A 2 -17.81 -22.69 -15.69
N ASN A 3 -16.87 -23.02 -16.45
CA ASN A 3 -15.57 -22.38 -16.64
C ASN A 3 -14.67 -22.34 -15.41
N ASN A 4 -14.78 -23.33 -14.54
CA ASN A 4 -13.90 -23.45 -13.38
C ASN A 4 -12.43 -23.51 -13.78
N THR A 5 -12.12 -24.15 -14.91
CA THR A 5 -10.75 -24.25 -15.39
C THR A 5 -10.19 -22.90 -15.80
N ILE A 6 -11.01 -22.06 -16.45
CA ILE A 6 -10.61 -20.73 -16.86
C ILE A 6 -10.40 -19.84 -15.63
N ASN A 7 -11.32 -19.93 -14.68
CA ASN A 7 -11.19 -19.17 -13.44
C ASN A 7 -9.96 -19.57 -12.65
N LYS A 8 -9.63 -20.87 -12.65
CA LYS A 8 -8.42 -21.35 -11.99
C LYS A 8 -7.18 -20.77 -12.63
N LYS A 9 -7.10 -20.76 -13.95
CA LYS A 9 -5.95 -20.21 -14.67
C LYS A 9 -5.79 -18.72 -14.41
N GLU A 10 -6.89 -18.00 -14.37
CA GLU A 10 -6.88 -16.56 -14.09
C GLU A 10 -6.41 -16.29 -12.66
N ILE A 11 -6.89 -17.09 -11.71
CA ILE A 11 -6.47 -16.97 -10.31
C ILE A 11 -4.98 -17.26 -10.16
N GLU A 12 -4.50 -18.32 -10.81
CA GLU A 12 -3.08 -18.66 -10.78
C GLU A 12 -2.21 -17.55 -11.37
N LYS A 13 -2.65 -16.99 -12.49
CA LYS A 13 -1.95 -15.90 -13.15
C LYS A 13 -1.91 -14.67 -12.26
N PHE A 14 -3.04 -14.33 -11.65
CA PHE A 14 -3.13 -13.22 -10.72
C PHE A 14 -2.20 -13.41 -9.52
N THR A 15 -2.26 -14.58 -8.90
CA THR A 15 -1.44 -14.92 -7.73
C THR A 15 0.04 -14.79 -8.06
N LYS A 16 0.44 -15.25 -9.24
CA LYS A 16 1.82 -15.17 -9.70
C LYS A 16 2.29 -13.72 -9.83
N ILE A 17 1.44 -12.85 -10.39
CA ILE A 17 1.75 -11.44 -10.53
C ILE A 17 1.83 -10.76 -9.15
N ALA A 18 0.91 -11.10 -8.26
CA ALA A 18 0.90 -10.57 -6.91
C ALA A 18 2.17 -10.96 -6.15
N GLU A 19 2.58 -12.21 -6.27
CA GLU A 19 3.83 -12.68 -5.66
C GLU A 19 5.04 -11.98 -6.23
N GLU A 20 5.03 -11.65 -7.52
CA GLU A 20 6.12 -10.93 -8.15
C GLU A 20 6.27 -9.53 -7.58
N TRP A 21 5.16 -8.83 -7.34
CA TRP A 21 5.20 -7.50 -6.73
C TRP A 21 5.94 -7.53 -5.39
N TRP A 22 5.72 -8.57 -4.61
CA TRP A 22 6.27 -8.69 -3.27
C TRP A 22 7.56 -9.50 -3.19
N ASN A 23 8.10 -9.91 -4.32
CA ASN A 23 9.37 -10.64 -4.38
C ASN A 23 10.53 -9.64 -4.36
N PRO A 24 11.31 -9.55 -3.27
CA PRO A 24 12.41 -8.59 -3.17
C PRO A 24 13.57 -8.89 -4.13
N HIS A 25 13.56 -10.05 -4.77
CA HIS A 25 14.59 -10.45 -5.73
C HIS A 25 14.11 -10.44 -7.17
N GLY A 26 12.85 -10.08 -7.42
CA GLY A 26 12.26 -10.05 -8.75
C GLY A 26 12.41 -8.69 -9.44
N LYS A 27 11.51 -8.42 -10.38
CA LYS A 27 11.60 -7.19 -11.18
C LYS A 27 11.36 -5.92 -10.38
N PHE A 28 10.73 -6.01 -9.19
CA PHE A 28 10.51 -4.88 -8.32
C PHE A 28 11.61 -4.73 -7.25
N LYS A 29 12.73 -5.43 -7.45
CA LYS A 29 13.87 -5.37 -6.55
C LYS A 29 14.30 -3.95 -6.17
N PRO A 30 14.39 -2.99 -7.13
CA PRO A 30 14.78 -1.62 -6.76
C PRO A 30 13.86 -0.98 -5.73
N LEU A 31 12.56 -1.21 -5.84
CA LEU A 31 11.59 -0.67 -4.88
C LEU A 31 11.79 -1.29 -3.50
N HIS A 32 11.99 -2.59 -3.43
CA HIS A 32 12.24 -3.28 -2.17
C HIS A 32 13.55 -2.83 -1.53
N LYS A 33 14.56 -2.58 -2.34
CA LYS A 33 15.87 -2.16 -1.86
C LYS A 33 15.80 -0.80 -1.16
N PHE A 34 15.05 0.14 -1.71
CA PHE A 34 14.95 1.48 -1.15
C PHE A 34 13.84 1.61 -0.09
N ASN A 35 12.95 0.65 0.00
CA ASN A 35 11.78 0.74 0.86
C ASN A 35 12.11 0.95 2.35
N PRO A 36 13.07 0.21 2.94
CA PRO A 36 13.39 0.42 4.36
C PRO A 36 13.81 1.85 4.67
N ILE A 37 14.58 2.49 3.77
CA ILE A 37 15.01 3.87 3.94
C ILE A 37 13.82 4.81 3.86
N ARG A 38 12.93 4.59 2.90
CA ARG A 38 11.71 5.41 2.75
C ARG A 38 10.80 5.28 3.97
N ILE A 39 10.59 4.06 4.43
CA ILE A 39 9.75 3.79 5.60
C ILE A 39 10.30 4.54 6.82
N SER A 40 11.60 4.42 7.05
CA SER A 40 12.27 5.07 8.17
C SER A 40 12.15 6.59 8.09
N TYR A 41 12.41 7.15 6.92
CA TYR A 41 12.33 8.59 6.70
C TYR A 41 10.90 9.11 6.94
N ILE A 42 9.91 8.44 6.38
CA ILE A 42 8.51 8.83 6.53
C ILE A 42 8.07 8.74 7.99
N LYS A 43 8.39 7.63 8.63
CA LYS A 43 8.07 7.41 10.04
C LYS A 43 8.66 8.52 10.91
N GLU A 44 9.95 8.80 10.76
CA GLU A 44 10.62 9.83 11.54
C GLU A 44 10.05 11.22 11.28
N SER A 45 9.75 11.51 10.02
CA SER A 45 9.15 12.81 9.67
C SER A 45 7.79 12.99 10.33
N ILE A 46 6.95 11.97 10.31
CA ILE A 46 5.62 12.02 10.92
C ILE A 46 5.74 12.16 12.44
N VAL A 47 6.60 11.36 13.05
CA VAL A 47 6.84 11.42 14.50
C VAL A 47 7.28 12.81 14.92
N ASN A 48 8.19 13.42 14.15
CA ASN A 48 8.70 14.73 14.46
C ASN A 48 7.66 15.84 14.27
N VAL A 49 6.94 15.82 13.16
CA VAL A 49 5.95 16.85 12.85
C VAL A 49 4.79 16.83 13.85
N PHE A 50 4.29 15.65 14.17
CA PHE A 50 3.14 15.50 15.08
C PHE A 50 3.56 15.33 16.53
N LYS A 51 4.86 15.34 16.81
CA LYS A 51 5.41 15.20 18.17
C LYS A 51 4.89 13.93 18.86
N LEU A 52 4.97 12.82 18.15
CA LEU A 52 4.47 11.53 18.65
C LEU A 52 5.48 10.85 19.56
N LYS A 53 4.97 10.00 20.45
CA LYS A 53 5.83 9.22 21.33
C LYS A 53 6.41 8.02 20.58
N GLN A 54 7.64 7.68 20.88
CA GLN A 54 8.26 6.46 20.38
C GLN A 54 7.64 5.27 21.10
N LYS A 55 7.03 4.38 20.34
CA LYS A 55 6.41 3.15 20.85
C LYS A 55 6.32 2.14 19.72
N VAL A 56 5.80 0.95 20.01
CA VAL A 56 5.73 -0.14 19.03
C VAL A 56 4.92 0.27 17.79
N LYS A 57 3.79 0.95 18.00
CA LYS A 57 2.98 1.47 16.91
C LYS A 57 2.93 3.00 17.00
N PRO A 58 4.00 3.68 16.57
CA PRO A 58 4.09 5.12 16.77
C PRO A 58 3.10 5.94 15.95
N LEU A 59 2.54 5.37 14.87
CA LEU A 59 1.64 6.09 13.98
C LEU A 59 0.16 5.83 14.27
N GLU A 60 -0.17 5.30 15.45
CA GLU A 60 -1.57 5.10 15.82
C GLU A 60 -2.35 6.41 15.68
N LYS A 61 -3.56 6.32 15.12
CA LYS A 61 -4.47 7.43 14.90
C LYS A 61 -4.05 8.42 13.80
N ILE A 62 -2.91 8.20 13.17
CA ILE A 62 -2.50 9.00 12.02
C ILE A 62 -3.19 8.46 10.77
N LYS A 63 -3.86 9.32 10.03
CA LYS A 63 -4.55 8.95 8.80
C LYS A 63 -3.68 9.30 7.60
N ILE A 64 -3.33 8.29 6.82
CA ILE A 64 -2.42 8.45 5.67
C ILE A 64 -3.15 8.12 4.37
N LEU A 65 -2.97 8.97 3.37
CA LEU A 65 -3.36 8.69 1.99
C LEU A 65 -2.09 8.39 1.20
N ASP A 66 -2.01 7.20 0.61
CA ASP A 66 -0.89 6.78 -0.22
C ASP A 66 -1.32 6.83 -1.69
N ILE A 67 -0.89 7.87 -2.40
CA ILE A 67 -1.24 8.10 -3.81
C ILE A 67 -0.27 7.34 -4.70
N GLY A 68 -0.82 6.55 -5.64
CA GLY A 68 0.01 5.69 -6.49
C GLY A 68 0.56 4.52 -5.69
N CYS A 69 -0.28 3.91 -4.86
CA CYS A 69 0.16 2.90 -3.91
C CYS A 69 0.68 1.61 -4.54
N GLY A 70 0.41 1.36 -5.83
CA GLY A 70 0.84 0.14 -6.50
C GLY A 70 0.37 -1.10 -5.77
N GLY A 71 1.25 -2.04 -5.55
CA GLY A 71 0.95 -3.29 -4.83
C GLY A 71 0.96 -3.17 -3.31
N GLY A 72 1.12 -1.96 -2.78
CA GLY A 72 1.03 -1.73 -1.33
C GLY A 72 2.35 -1.75 -0.58
N LEU A 73 3.49 -1.64 -1.28
CA LEU A 73 4.82 -1.75 -0.65
C LEU A 73 5.06 -0.71 0.44
N LEU A 74 4.43 0.44 0.36
CA LEU A 74 4.57 1.48 1.36
C LEU A 74 3.37 1.54 2.29
N SER A 75 2.17 1.30 1.75
CA SER A 75 0.93 1.29 2.55
C SER A 75 0.97 0.27 3.68
N GLU A 76 1.45 -0.94 3.40
CA GLU A 76 1.46 -1.99 4.42
C GLU A 76 2.40 -1.68 5.59
N PRO A 77 3.64 -1.25 5.36
CA PRO A 77 4.49 -0.87 6.49
C PRO A 77 3.92 0.26 7.34
N MET A 78 3.27 1.23 6.72
CA MET A 78 2.61 2.32 7.46
C MET A 78 1.49 1.77 8.34
N SER A 79 0.71 0.83 7.80
CA SER A 79 -0.35 0.16 8.56
C SER A 79 0.23 -0.64 9.73
N ARG A 80 1.35 -1.33 9.52
CA ARG A 80 2.01 -2.07 10.60
C ARG A 80 2.49 -1.16 11.72
N LEU A 81 2.83 0.09 11.39
CA LEU A 81 3.23 1.09 12.38
C LEU A 81 2.02 1.73 13.10
N GLY A 82 0.82 1.31 12.75
CA GLY A 82 -0.40 1.73 13.43
C GLY A 82 -1.25 2.74 12.68
N ALA A 83 -0.79 3.27 11.55
CA ALA A 83 -1.54 4.27 10.80
C ALA A 83 -2.82 3.69 10.18
N GLU A 84 -3.82 4.56 10.02
CA GLU A 84 -5.00 4.22 9.24
C GLU A 84 -4.72 4.61 7.81
N VAL A 85 -4.47 3.64 6.96
CA VAL A 85 -3.98 3.89 5.60
C VAL A 85 -5.08 3.68 4.58
N THR A 86 -5.18 4.64 3.65
CA THR A 86 -5.97 4.52 2.44
C THR A 86 -5.01 4.61 1.26
N GLY A 87 -4.99 3.60 0.41
CA GLY A 87 -4.15 3.60 -0.79
C GLY A 87 -5.02 3.76 -2.03
N ILE A 88 -4.57 4.58 -2.96
CA ILE A 88 -5.24 4.72 -4.26
C ILE A 88 -4.24 4.54 -5.39
N ASP A 89 -4.73 3.99 -6.49
CA ASP A 89 -3.94 3.78 -7.69
C ASP A 89 -4.89 3.77 -8.88
N ALA A 90 -4.46 4.26 -10.02
CA ALA A 90 -5.28 4.27 -11.22
C ALA A 90 -5.45 2.86 -11.82
N SER A 91 -4.53 1.95 -11.49
CA SER A 91 -4.59 0.58 -11.97
C SER A 91 -5.43 -0.30 -11.05
N GLY A 92 -6.58 -0.75 -11.56
CA GLY A 92 -7.42 -1.69 -10.82
C GLY A 92 -6.68 -2.98 -10.49
N LYS A 93 -5.77 -3.41 -11.36
CA LYS A 93 -4.98 -4.60 -11.15
C LYS A 93 -4.03 -4.44 -9.95
N ASN A 94 -3.37 -3.30 -9.85
CA ASN A 94 -2.50 -3.01 -8.71
C ASN A 94 -3.30 -3.00 -7.41
N ILE A 95 -4.49 -2.41 -7.44
CA ILE A 95 -5.36 -2.38 -6.26
C ILE A 95 -5.77 -3.79 -5.82
N GLU A 96 -6.09 -4.66 -6.77
CA GLU A 96 -6.44 -6.04 -6.43
C GLU A 96 -5.24 -6.78 -5.82
N ILE A 97 -4.04 -6.54 -6.33
CA ILE A 97 -2.80 -7.11 -5.78
C ILE A 97 -2.58 -6.61 -4.35
N ALA A 98 -2.74 -5.31 -4.14
CA ALA A 98 -2.56 -4.70 -2.83
C ALA A 98 -3.56 -5.27 -1.81
N LYS A 99 -4.83 -5.37 -2.20
CA LYS A 99 -5.88 -5.96 -1.36
C LYS A 99 -5.57 -7.41 -0.99
N TYR A 100 -5.15 -8.19 -1.98
CA TYR A 100 -4.83 -9.60 -1.79
C TYR A 100 -3.70 -9.78 -0.76
N HIS A 101 -2.62 -9.03 -0.92
CA HIS A 101 -1.47 -9.15 -0.04
C HIS A 101 -1.79 -8.66 1.39
N ALA A 102 -2.50 -7.55 1.51
CA ALA A 102 -2.91 -7.03 2.82
C ALA A 102 -3.79 -8.03 3.56
N ARG A 103 -4.75 -8.63 2.85
CA ARG A 103 -5.64 -9.63 3.42
C ARG A 103 -4.87 -10.85 3.89
N LYS A 104 -3.92 -11.31 3.09
CA LYS A 104 -3.07 -12.45 3.42
C LYS A 104 -2.25 -12.22 4.67
N ASN A 105 -1.90 -10.96 4.94
CA ASN A 105 -1.10 -10.57 6.10
C ASN A 105 -1.93 -9.97 7.24
N ASN A 106 -3.25 -10.09 7.15
CA ASN A 106 -4.17 -9.59 8.18
C ASN A 106 -4.01 -8.10 8.49
N LEU A 107 -3.76 -7.31 7.44
CA LEU A 107 -3.65 -5.87 7.56
C LEU A 107 -4.93 -5.20 7.06
N ASN A 108 -5.37 -4.17 7.77
CA ASN A 108 -6.58 -3.46 7.43
C ASN A 108 -6.23 -2.15 6.73
N VAL A 109 -5.98 -2.23 5.45
CA VAL A 109 -5.71 -1.07 4.60
C VAL A 109 -6.88 -0.91 3.63
N LYS A 110 -7.36 0.31 3.46
CA LYS A 110 -8.42 0.60 2.50
C LYS A 110 -7.79 0.96 1.16
N TYR A 111 -8.13 0.20 0.13
CA TYR A 111 -7.59 0.44 -1.21
C TYR A 111 -8.71 0.75 -2.20
N PHE A 112 -8.50 1.77 -3.03
CA PHE A 112 -9.47 2.17 -4.06
C PHE A 112 -8.77 2.41 -5.40
N CYS A 113 -9.40 1.95 -6.47
CA CYS A 113 -8.97 2.29 -7.82
C CYS A 113 -9.51 3.69 -8.12
N ALA A 114 -8.65 4.69 -8.00
CA ALA A 114 -9.03 6.08 -8.17
C ALA A 114 -7.83 6.95 -8.46
N SER A 115 -8.06 8.10 -9.07
CA SER A 115 -7.07 9.16 -9.16
C SER A 115 -7.34 10.16 -8.02
N PRO A 116 -6.35 10.98 -7.65
CA PRO A 116 -6.55 11.96 -6.59
C PRO A 116 -7.72 12.91 -6.85
N GLU A 117 -7.93 13.29 -8.12
CA GLU A 117 -9.00 14.21 -8.49
C GLU A 117 -10.38 13.59 -8.33
N ARG A 118 -10.47 12.27 -8.38
CA ARG A 118 -11.74 11.56 -8.30
C ARG A 118 -12.03 10.97 -6.94
N LEU A 119 -11.10 11.13 -6.02
CA LEU A 119 -11.31 10.66 -4.67
C LEU A 119 -12.35 11.55 -4.01
N ASN A 120 -13.51 10.98 -3.72
CA ASN A 120 -14.59 11.74 -3.09
C ASN A 120 -14.25 11.90 -1.62
N THR A 121 -13.75 13.08 -1.25
CA THR A 121 -13.22 13.25 0.06
C THR A 121 -14.09 14.00 1.00
N THR A 122 -14.96 13.30 1.65
CA THR A 122 -15.34 13.69 2.98
C THR A 122 -14.27 13.21 3.96
N LEU A 123 -13.34 12.39 3.48
CA LEU A 123 -12.23 11.88 4.29
C LEU A 123 -11.13 12.92 4.41
N LYS A 124 -10.62 13.07 5.62
CA LYS A 124 -9.50 13.95 5.89
C LYS A 124 -8.29 13.13 6.28
N PHE A 125 -7.13 13.51 5.77
CA PHE A 125 -5.89 12.82 6.03
C PHE A 125 -4.91 13.74 6.74
N ASP A 126 -4.10 13.16 7.63
CA ASP A 126 -3.05 13.88 8.32
C ASP A 126 -1.78 13.96 7.46
N VAL A 127 -1.57 12.94 6.64
CA VAL A 127 -0.37 12.80 5.80
C VAL A 127 -0.78 12.29 4.42
N ILE A 128 -0.16 12.87 3.40
CA ILE A 128 -0.32 12.40 2.02
C ILE A 128 1.04 11.96 1.50
N LEU A 129 1.13 10.72 1.05
CA LEU A 129 2.33 10.19 0.43
C LEU A 129 2.14 10.17 -1.09
N ASN A 130 3.16 10.60 -1.82
CA ASN A 130 3.13 10.61 -3.26
C ASN A 130 4.53 10.25 -3.76
N MET A 131 4.92 9.01 -3.48
CA MET A 131 6.31 8.58 -3.61
C MET A 131 6.68 7.94 -4.95
N GLU A 132 5.71 7.40 -5.68
CA GLU A 132 6.02 6.62 -6.87
C GLU A 132 5.37 7.14 -8.15
N ILE A 133 4.68 8.26 -8.08
CA ILE A 133 3.93 8.76 -9.23
C ILE A 133 4.73 9.71 -10.11
N VAL A 134 5.67 10.39 -9.53
CA VAL A 134 6.38 11.47 -10.23
C VAL A 134 7.57 10.89 -10.97
N GLU A 135 7.50 10.85 -12.29
CA GLU A 135 8.59 10.46 -13.15
C GLU A 135 8.84 11.55 -14.19
#